data_cc1e99c8f466b63ac4b49db9e4b2c773
#
_entry.id   cc1e99c8f466b63ac4b49db9e4b2c773
#
_cell.length_a   1.000
_cell.length_b   1.000
_cell.length_c   1.000
_cell.angle_alpha   90.00
_cell.angle_beta   90.00
_cell.angle_gamma   90.00
#
_symmetry.space_group_name_H-M   'P 1'
#
loop_
_entity.id
_entity.type
_entity.pdbx_description
1 polymer ?
#
loop_
_entity_poly.entity_id
_entity_poly.type
_entity_poly.pdbx_seq_one_letter_code
_entity_poly.pdbx_strand_id
1 'polypeptide(L)'
;MDILGISAYYDDSAACLVRDGEIIAAVQEERFTRKKHDARFPRQAIQYCLSEAGIDVEHLDIVTFYDKPFVKFERLLETYIANTPKGFRSFLSAMPVWLKEKLYLKSLLKKELKQVDGCVKNKLPQLLFAEHHQSHATSAFFPSPFEKAAVLCMDGVGEWATTPVWQGKE
;
A
#
# COMPACT_ATOMS: atom_id res chain seq x y z
N MET A 1 19.85 -0.97 4.05
CA MET A 1 18.72 -1.56 3.29
C MET A 1 17.73 -0.47 2.98
N ASP A 2 17.43 -0.25 1.70
CA ASP A 2 16.55 0.80 1.22
C ASP A 2 15.17 0.23 0.88
N ILE A 3 14.15 0.68 1.61
CA ILE A 3 12.76 0.22 1.47
C ILE A 3 11.89 1.41 1.07
N LEU A 4 11.14 1.25 -0.02
CA LEU A 4 10.16 2.24 -0.46
C LEU A 4 8.74 1.75 -0.15
N GLY A 5 8.04 2.46 0.73
CA GLY A 5 6.62 2.27 0.99
C GLY A 5 5.77 3.09 0.02
N ILE A 6 4.72 2.48 -0.54
CA ILE A 6 3.80 3.13 -1.47
C ILE A 6 2.36 2.96 -1.02
N SER A 7 1.61 4.07 -0.96
CA SER A 7 0.15 4.11 -0.90
C SER A 7 -0.40 4.63 -2.22
N ALA A 8 -1.36 3.95 -2.84
CA ALA A 8 -1.98 4.36 -4.11
C ALA A 8 -3.31 3.64 -4.38
N TYR A 9 -4.10 4.19 -5.29
CA TYR A 9 -5.31 3.61 -5.90
C TYR A 9 -6.55 3.51 -5.01
N TYR A 10 -6.54 4.14 -3.85
CA TYR A 10 -7.72 4.18 -2.98
C TYR A 10 -8.01 5.61 -2.52
N ASP A 11 -7.19 6.14 -1.61
CA ASP A 11 -7.25 7.52 -1.15
C ASP A 11 -5.97 8.27 -1.56
N ASP A 12 -5.50 9.16 -0.71
CA ASP A 12 -4.32 9.97 -0.94
C ASP A 12 -3.08 9.10 -1.20
N SER A 13 -2.53 9.24 -2.38
CA SER A 13 -1.30 8.51 -2.71
C SER A 13 -0.08 9.18 -2.10
N ALA A 14 0.86 8.36 -1.67
CA ALA A 14 2.07 8.80 -0.97
C ALA A 14 3.23 7.82 -1.20
N ALA A 15 4.44 8.30 -0.97
CA ALA A 15 5.64 7.49 -0.91
C ALA A 15 6.46 7.83 0.34
N CYS A 16 7.12 6.83 0.91
CA CYS A 16 8.04 6.97 2.02
C CYS A 16 9.25 6.07 1.78
N LEU A 17 10.46 6.61 1.88
CA LEU A 17 11.71 5.86 1.79
C LEU A 17 12.35 5.75 3.17
N VAL A 18 12.63 4.51 3.55
CA VAL A 18 13.27 4.16 4.82
C VAL A 18 14.61 3.50 4.52
N ARG A 19 15.68 3.97 5.16
CA ARG A 19 17.04 3.40 5.08
C ARG A 19 17.48 2.97 6.47
N ASP A 20 17.73 1.67 6.63
CA ASP A 20 18.24 1.09 7.89
C ASP A 20 17.43 1.49 9.14
N GLY A 21 16.10 1.62 8.99
CA GLY A 21 15.18 2.00 10.05
C GLY A 21 14.90 3.51 10.16
N GLU A 22 15.62 4.37 9.45
CA GLU A 22 15.42 5.82 9.45
C GLU A 22 14.59 6.27 8.25
N ILE A 23 13.63 7.16 8.48
CA ILE A 23 12.83 7.79 7.42
C ILE A 23 13.69 8.85 6.73
N ILE A 24 14.09 8.60 5.49
CA ILE A 24 14.87 9.55 4.68
C ILE A 24 13.96 10.64 4.09
N ALA A 25 12.82 10.22 3.54
CA ALA A 25 11.82 11.14 2.98
C ALA A 25 10.43 10.50 2.99
N ALA A 26 9.40 11.32 3.19
CA ALA A 26 8.01 10.91 3.10
C ALA A 26 7.16 12.06 2.56
N VAL A 27 6.35 11.81 1.53
CA VAL A 27 5.55 12.86 0.90
C VAL A 27 4.32 12.30 0.18
N GLN A 28 3.24 13.09 0.17
CA GLN A 28 2.03 12.83 -0.60
C GLN A 28 2.16 13.36 -2.04
N GLU A 29 1.61 12.64 -3.00
CA GLU A 29 1.61 13.03 -4.42
C GLU A 29 0.87 14.35 -4.67
N GLU A 30 -0.17 14.65 -3.89
CA GLU A 30 -0.92 15.91 -4.01
C GLU A 30 -0.07 17.16 -3.79
N ARG A 31 1.07 17.06 -3.10
CA ARG A 31 1.99 18.19 -2.90
C ARG A 31 2.58 18.68 -4.22
N PHE A 32 2.77 17.76 -5.16
CA PHE A 32 3.30 18.04 -6.50
C PHE A 32 2.18 18.30 -7.50
N THR A 33 1.16 17.43 -7.53
CA THR A 33 0.08 17.51 -8.52
C THR A 33 -0.92 18.63 -8.23
N ARG A 34 -0.94 19.16 -7.00
CA ARG A 34 -1.93 20.15 -6.53
C ARG A 34 -3.38 19.67 -6.66
N LYS A 35 -3.57 18.37 -6.79
CA LYS A 35 -4.87 17.74 -6.85
C LYS A 35 -5.16 17.06 -5.53
N LYS A 36 -6.14 17.59 -4.78
CA LYS A 36 -6.58 17.03 -3.50
C LYS A 36 -7.12 15.61 -3.69
N HIS A 37 -6.77 14.71 -2.77
CA HIS A 37 -7.14 13.29 -2.83
C HIS A 37 -6.72 12.61 -4.15
N ASP A 38 -5.47 12.86 -4.57
CA ASP A 38 -4.93 12.21 -5.76
C ASP A 38 -4.60 10.75 -5.46
N ALA A 39 -5.44 9.84 -5.93
CA ALA A 39 -5.32 8.40 -5.70
C ALA A 39 -4.45 7.68 -6.76
N ARG A 40 -3.88 8.40 -7.73
CA ARG A 40 -3.05 7.80 -8.78
C ARG A 40 -1.74 7.24 -8.22
N PHE A 41 -0.99 6.52 -9.05
CA PHE A 41 0.36 6.08 -8.69
C PHE A 41 1.25 7.29 -8.35
N PRO A 42 1.93 7.31 -7.18
CA PRO A 42 2.63 8.48 -6.64
C PRO A 42 4.01 8.66 -7.28
N ARG A 43 4.05 8.94 -8.58
CA ARG A 43 5.28 9.02 -9.36
C ARG A 43 6.21 10.12 -8.89
N GLN A 44 5.67 11.32 -8.66
CA GLN A 44 6.46 12.48 -8.24
C GLN A 44 6.93 12.32 -6.79
N ALA A 45 6.08 11.78 -5.92
CA ALA A 45 6.47 11.48 -4.55
C ALA A 45 7.60 10.45 -4.48
N ILE A 46 7.55 9.40 -5.34
CA ILE A 46 8.62 8.41 -5.44
C ILE A 46 9.92 9.06 -5.94
N GLN A 47 9.86 9.85 -7.00
CA GLN A 47 11.02 10.55 -7.54
C GLN A 47 11.67 11.48 -6.49
N TYR A 48 10.84 12.20 -5.73
CA TYR A 48 11.31 13.03 -4.64
C TYR A 48 12.05 12.20 -3.57
N CYS A 49 11.44 11.11 -3.09
CA CYS A 49 12.07 10.24 -2.10
C CYS A 49 13.40 9.64 -2.59
N LEU A 50 13.47 9.21 -3.84
CA LEU A 50 14.69 8.68 -4.44
C LEU A 50 15.78 9.77 -4.57
N SER A 51 15.39 10.99 -4.97
CA SER A 51 16.30 12.13 -5.06
C SER A 51 16.89 12.52 -3.72
N GLU A 52 16.08 12.60 -2.66
CA GLU A 52 16.53 12.87 -1.29
C GLU A 52 17.51 11.80 -0.78
N ALA A 53 17.29 10.54 -1.16
CA ALA A 53 18.16 9.42 -0.81
C ALA A 53 19.42 9.32 -1.69
N GLY A 54 19.48 10.03 -2.81
CA GLY A 54 20.58 9.97 -3.80
C GLY A 54 20.70 8.62 -4.50
N ILE A 55 19.58 7.93 -4.75
CA ILE A 55 19.54 6.62 -5.39
C ILE A 55 18.48 6.55 -6.49
N ASP A 56 18.58 5.55 -7.35
CA ASP A 56 17.58 5.20 -8.36
C ASP A 56 16.72 4.01 -7.91
N VAL A 57 15.59 3.79 -8.59
CA VAL A 57 14.68 2.65 -8.36
C VAL A 57 15.39 1.30 -8.33
N GLU A 58 16.44 1.13 -9.15
CA GLU A 58 17.21 -0.12 -9.27
C GLU A 58 18.07 -0.44 -8.04
N HIS A 59 18.33 0.56 -7.20
CA HIS A 59 19.10 0.41 -5.95
C HIS A 59 18.23 0.08 -4.74
N LEU A 60 16.91 0.17 -4.87
CA LEU A 60 16.00 -0.24 -3.81
C LEU A 60 16.07 -1.76 -3.60
N ASP A 61 16.11 -2.17 -2.34
CA ASP A 61 16.02 -3.59 -1.96
C ASP A 61 14.58 -4.08 -2.05
N ILE A 62 13.65 -3.31 -1.48
CA ILE A 62 12.25 -3.68 -1.36
C ILE A 62 11.35 -2.48 -1.71
N VAL A 63 10.24 -2.79 -2.38
CA VAL A 63 9.08 -1.91 -2.46
C VAL A 63 7.92 -2.58 -1.73
N THR A 64 7.31 -1.89 -0.79
CA THR A 64 6.14 -2.40 -0.05
C THR A 64 4.89 -1.62 -0.38
N PHE A 65 3.78 -2.35 -0.53
CA PHE A 65 2.44 -1.79 -0.73
C PHE A 65 1.57 -2.11 0.48
N TYR A 66 0.78 -1.16 0.94
CA TYR A 66 0.08 -1.15 2.23
C TYR A 66 -1.13 -2.09 2.33
N ASP A 67 -1.51 -2.80 1.28
CA ASP A 67 -2.74 -3.60 1.22
C ASP A 67 -2.50 -4.95 0.53
N LYS A 68 -3.15 -6.01 1.01
CA LYS A 68 -3.17 -7.35 0.40
C LYS A 68 -4.47 -7.54 -0.41
N PRO A 69 -4.47 -7.30 -1.71
CA PRO A 69 -5.70 -7.35 -2.52
C PRO A 69 -6.42 -8.69 -2.48
N PHE A 70 -5.68 -9.79 -2.35
CA PHE A 70 -6.25 -11.14 -2.31
C PHE A 70 -7.04 -11.43 -1.04
N VAL A 71 -6.63 -10.91 0.12
CA VAL A 71 -7.33 -11.10 1.39
C VAL A 71 -8.70 -10.41 1.37
N LYS A 72 -8.76 -9.19 0.83
CA LYS A 72 -10.05 -8.50 0.61
C LYS A 72 -10.97 -9.25 -0.34
N PHE A 73 -10.40 -9.82 -1.41
CA PHE A 73 -11.15 -10.60 -2.37
C PHE A 73 -11.72 -11.89 -1.72
N GLU A 74 -10.92 -12.62 -0.96
CA GLU A 74 -11.33 -13.82 -0.22
C GLU A 74 -12.52 -13.52 0.70
N ARG A 75 -12.42 -12.47 1.53
CA ARG A 75 -13.53 -12.02 2.38
C ARG A 75 -14.82 -11.75 1.61
N LEU A 76 -14.71 -11.03 0.49
CA LEU A 76 -15.88 -10.74 -0.34
C LEU A 76 -16.50 -12.02 -0.87
N LEU A 77 -15.68 -12.94 -1.38
CA LEU A 77 -16.15 -14.22 -1.89
C LEU A 77 -16.87 -15.03 -0.79
N GLU A 78 -16.27 -15.16 0.39
CA GLU A 78 -16.89 -15.84 1.52
C GLU A 78 -18.19 -15.17 1.96
N THR A 79 -18.23 -13.84 2.01
CA THR A 79 -19.45 -13.09 2.36
C THR A 79 -20.58 -13.37 1.38
N TYR A 80 -20.30 -13.41 0.09
CA TYR A 80 -21.31 -13.72 -0.92
C TYR A 80 -21.76 -15.17 -0.85
N ILE A 81 -20.85 -16.11 -0.69
CA ILE A 81 -21.17 -17.55 -0.54
C ILE A 81 -22.06 -17.77 0.68
N ALA A 82 -21.70 -17.19 1.84
CA ALA A 82 -22.44 -17.34 3.09
C ALA A 82 -23.87 -16.75 3.02
N ASN A 83 -24.12 -15.77 2.16
CA ASN A 83 -25.42 -15.12 2.02
C ASN A 83 -26.23 -15.58 0.79
N THR A 84 -25.77 -16.59 0.05
CA THR A 84 -26.47 -17.13 -1.12
C THR A 84 -27.86 -17.64 -0.72
N PRO A 85 -28.95 -17.37 -1.53
CA PRO A 85 -28.95 -16.70 -2.84
C PRO A 85 -29.05 -15.17 -2.79
N LYS A 86 -29.11 -14.54 -1.62
CA LYS A 86 -29.17 -13.10 -1.47
C LYS A 86 -27.87 -12.44 -1.99
N GLY A 87 -28.00 -11.37 -2.77
CA GLY A 87 -26.84 -10.65 -3.28
C GLY A 87 -26.20 -11.22 -4.54
N PHE A 88 -26.69 -12.33 -5.13
CA PHE A 88 -26.09 -12.96 -6.31
C PHE A 88 -25.93 -12.02 -7.51
N ARG A 89 -26.90 -11.16 -7.77
CA ARG A 89 -26.80 -10.15 -8.85
C ARG A 89 -25.70 -9.12 -8.59
N SER A 90 -25.57 -8.68 -7.33
CA SER A 90 -24.50 -7.76 -6.92
C SER A 90 -23.13 -8.43 -7.04
N PHE A 91 -23.03 -9.70 -6.66
CA PHE A 91 -21.82 -10.49 -6.86
C PHE A 91 -21.40 -10.58 -8.32
N LEU A 92 -22.31 -10.94 -9.23
CA LEU A 92 -22.03 -11.03 -10.67
C LEU A 92 -21.57 -9.71 -11.28
N SER A 93 -22.10 -8.58 -10.81
CA SER A 93 -21.69 -7.25 -11.30
C SER A 93 -20.35 -6.78 -10.70
N ALA A 94 -20.07 -7.12 -9.45
CA ALA A 94 -18.87 -6.71 -8.75
C ALA A 94 -17.63 -7.54 -9.11
N MET A 95 -17.82 -8.86 -9.32
CA MET A 95 -16.71 -9.80 -9.55
C MET A 95 -15.78 -9.45 -10.71
N PRO A 96 -16.26 -9.09 -11.91
CA PRO A 96 -15.36 -8.75 -13.01
C PRO A 96 -14.47 -7.53 -12.71
N VAL A 97 -15.03 -6.53 -12.01
CA VAL A 97 -14.32 -5.32 -11.61
C VAL A 97 -13.23 -5.68 -10.59
N TRP A 98 -13.59 -6.42 -9.54
CA TRP A 98 -12.66 -6.84 -8.51
C TRP A 98 -11.53 -7.73 -9.02
N LEU A 99 -11.86 -8.71 -9.87
CA LEU A 99 -10.85 -9.57 -10.51
C LEU A 99 -9.88 -8.73 -11.34
N LYS A 100 -10.40 -7.81 -12.16
CA LYS A 100 -9.58 -6.96 -13.01
C LYS A 100 -8.68 -6.04 -12.20
N GLU A 101 -9.20 -5.36 -11.18
CA GLU A 101 -8.43 -4.41 -10.38
C GLU A 101 -7.40 -5.09 -9.46
N LYS A 102 -7.79 -6.21 -8.83
CA LYS A 102 -6.96 -6.83 -7.78
C LYS A 102 -5.95 -7.84 -8.31
N LEU A 103 -6.28 -8.64 -9.31
CA LEU A 103 -5.31 -9.56 -9.94
C LEU A 103 -4.21 -8.82 -10.69
N TYR A 104 -4.53 -7.66 -11.27
CA TYR A 104 -3.56 -6.88 -12.05
C TYR A 104 -2.74 -5.90 -11.23
N LEU A 105 -3.06 -5.66 -9.94
CA LEU A 105 -2.37 -4.66 -9.12
C LEU A 105 -0.85 -4.88 -9.08
N LYS A 106 -0.40 -6.11 -8.88
CA LYS A 106 1.03 -6.44 -8.88
C LYS A 106 1.70 -6.11 -10.23
N SER A 107 1.04 -6.42 -11.33
CA SER A 107 1.53 -6.13 -12.68
C SER A 107 1.48 -4.64 -12.97
N LEU A 108 0.45 -3.95 -12.50
CA LEU A 108 0.31 -2.51 -12.62
C LEU A 108 1.41 -1.78 -11.85
N LEU A 109 1.64 -2.12 -10.59
CA LEU A 109 2.73 -1.54 -9.79
C LEU A 109 4.09 -1.75 -10.46
N LYS A 110 4.37 -2.95 -10.96
CA LYS A 110 5.60 -3.23 -11.70
C LYS A 110 5.72 -2.39 -12.98
N LYS A 111 4.62 -2.20 -13.71
CA LYS A 111 4.59 -1.37 -14.92
C LYS A 111 4.86 0.10 -14.58
N GLU A 112 4.22 0.63 -13.55
CA GLU A 112 4.40 2.02 -13.12
C GLU A 112 5.82 2.27 -12.58
N LEU A 113 6.36 1.36 -11.75
CA LEU A 113 7.74 1.46 -11.26
C LEU A 113 8.77 1.49 -12.37
N LYS A 114 8.56 0.74 -13.47
CA LYS A 114 9.43 0.79 -14.65
C LYS A 114 9.44 2.13 -15.37
N GLN A 115 8.41 2.94 -15.17
CA GLN A 115 8.27 4.27 -15.79
C GLN A 115 8.78 5.39 -14.87
N VAL A 116 9.24 5.07 -13.67
CA VAL A 116 9.94 6.03 -12.80
C VAL A 116 11.34 6.25 -13.37
N ASP A 117 11.79 7.50 -13.36
CA ASP A 117 13.12 7.85 -13.86
C ASP A 117 14.21 7.10 -13.09
N GLY A 118 15.27 6.70 -13.79
CA GLY A 118 16.37 5.90 -13.23
C GLY A 118 16.19 4.37 -13.34
N CYS A 119 15.06 3.88 -13.87
CA CYS A 119 14.88 2.45 -14.16
C CYS A 119 15.40 2.09 -15.56
N VAL A 120 16.72 2.05 -15.72
CA VAL A 120 17.37 1.84 -17.04
C VAL A 120 17.48 0.36 -17.40
N LYS A 121 17.83 -0.50 -16.44
CA LYS A 121 18.10 -1.94 -16.67
C LYS A 121 16.88 -2.84 -16.52
N ASN A 122 15.68 -2.28 -16.32
CA ASN A 122 14.47 -3.05 -16.00
C ASN A 122 14.60 -3.98 -14.77
N LYS A 123 15.60 -3.76 -13.92
CA LYS A 123 15.76 -4.49 -12.68
C LYS A 123 14.86 -3.82 -11.63
N LEU A 124 13.76 -4.48 -11.30
CA LEU A 124 12.84 -4.01 -10.27
C LEU A 124 13.19 -4.63 -8.91
N PRO A 125 13.04 -3.88 -7.82
CA PRO A 125 13.16 -4.38 -6.47
C PRO A 125 12.08 -5.44 -6.16
N GLN A 126 12.28 -6.17 -5.07
CA GLN A 126 11.27 -7.10 -4.58
C GLN A 126 10.01 -6.34 -4.17
N LEU A 127 8.84 -6.73 -4.70
CA LEU A 127 7.56 -6.14 -4.35
C LEU A 127 6.85 -7.00 -3.30
N LEU A 128 6.60 -6.42 -2.12
CA LEU A 128 5.89 -7.02 -1.01
C LEU A 128 4.54 -6.31 -0.77
N PHE A 129 3.63 -7.04 -0.12
CA PHE A 129 2.30 -6.54 0.24
C PHE A 129 2.10 -6.75 1.75
N ALA A 130 1.87 -5.68 2.49
CA ALA A 130 1.54 -5.72 3.91
C ALA A 130 0.03 -5.84 4.11
N GLU A 131 -0.39 -6.33 5.26
CA GLU A 131 -1.79 -6.30 5.66
C GLU A 131 -2.23 -4.87 5.95
N HIS A 132 -3.45 -4.52 5.54
CA HIS A 132 -3.99 -3.16 5.67
C HIS A 132 -3.95 -2.65 7.12
N HIS A 133 -4.53 -3.39 8.06
CA HIS A 133 -4.51 -3.00 9.47
C HIS A 133 -3.13 -3.07 10.11
N GLN A 134 -2.27 -3.99 9.66
CA GLN A 134 -0.87 -4.02 10.10
C GLN A 134 -0.15 -2.75 9.66
N SER A 135 -0.41 -2.28 8.44
CA SER A 135 0.16 -1.04 7.94
C SER A 135 -0.28 0.16 8.77
N HIS A 136 -1.56 0.24 9.16
CA HIS A 136 -2.06 1.27 10.08
C HIS A 136 -1.40 1.17 11.46
N ALA A 137 -1.36 -0.01 12.05
CA ALA A 137 -0.80 -0.21 13.38
C ALA A 137 0.69 0.16 13.44
N THR A 138 1.47 -0.27 12.44
CA THR A 138 2.91 0.00 12.37
C THR A 138 3.20 1.47 12.10
N SER A 139 2.40 2.14 11.27
CA SER A 139 2.56 3.57 10.99
C SER A 139 2.32 4.45 12.22
N ALA A 140 1.53 4.01 13.17
CA ALA A 140 1.30 4.70 14.43
C ALA A 140 2.34 4.32 15.51
N PHE A 141 2.71 3.03 15.57
CA PHE A 141 3.57 2.51 16.64
C PHE A 141 5.05 2.90 16.46
N PHE A 142 5.65 2.64 15.31
CA PHE A 142 7.10 2.86 15.12
C PHE A 142 7.56 4.32 15.23
N PRO A 143 6.79 5.33 14.78
CA PRO A 143 7.17 6.72 15.04
C PRO A 143 6.84 7.20 16.45
N SER A 144 6.15 6.40 17.27
CA SER A 144 5.78 6.78 18.64
C SER A 144 6.96 6.64 19.60
N PRO A 145 6.94 7.33 20.75
CA PRO A 145 7.98 7.20 21.77
C PRO A 145 7.81 5.97 22.67
N PHE A 146 6.90 5.04 22.35
CA PHE A 146 6.56 3.93 23.23
C PHE A 146 7.28 2.65 22.82
N GLU A 147 8.09 2.06 23.72
CA GLU A 147 8.70 0.73 23.54
C GLU A 147 7.65 -0.39 23.54
N LYS A 148 6.52 -0.15 24.20
CA LYS A 148 5.40 -1.10 24.26
C LYS A 148 4.08 -0.36 24.36
N ALA A 149 3.14 -0.65 23.45
CA ALA A 149 1.83 -0.03 23.42
C ALA A 149 0.74 -0.98 22.91
N ALA A 150 -0.50 -0.68 23.30
CA ALA A 150 -1.69 -1.19 22.62
C ALA A 150 -2.03 -0.22 21.49
N VAL A 151 -2.19 -0.73 20.27
CA VAL A 151 -2.57 0.06 19.09
C VAL A 151 -3.99 -0.33 18.68
N LEU A 152 -4.90 0.61 18.74
CA LEU A 152 -6.27 0.44 18.30
C LEU A 152 -6.42 1.02 16.89
N CYS A 153 -6.78 0.17 15.92
CA CYS A 153 -7.14 0.61 14.58
C CYS A 153 -8.66 0.61 14.46
N MET A 154 -9.21 1.74 13.99
CA MET A 154 -10.66 1.87 13.69
C MET A 154 -10.79 2.26 12.22
N ASP A 155 -11.28 1.33 11.41
CA ASP A 155 -11.41 1.51 9.98
C ASP A 155 -12.84 1.21 9.53
N GLY A 156 -13.32 1.93 8.53
CA GLY A 156 -14.64 1.71 7.94
C GLY A 156 -14.74 0.40 7.17
N VAL A 157 -13.66 -0.03 6.52
CA VAL A 157 -13.61 -1.25 5.70
C VAL A 157 -12.23 -1.89 5.77
N GLY A 158 -12.01 -2.75 6.75
CA GLY A 158 -10.78 -3.55 6.83
C GLY A 158 -10.77 -4.79 5.93
N GLU A 159 -9.73 -5.59 6.04
CA GLU A 159 -9.63 -6.88 5.34
C GLU A 159 -10.62 -7.90 5.92
N TRP A 160 -10.61 -8.14 7.24
CA TRP A 160 -11.53 -9.02 7.94
C TRP A 160 -12.25 -8.33 9.10
N ALA A 161 -11.52 -7.60 9.91
CA ALA A 161 -12.06 -6.84 11.04
C ALA A 161 -12.15 -5.35 10.68
N THR A 162 -13.04 -4.62 11.35
CA THR A 162 -13.09 -3.15 11.25
C THR A 162 -12.36 -2.48 12.42
N THR A 163 -12.17 -3.20 13.53
CA THR A 163 -11.57 -2.64 14.74
C THR A 163 -10.63 -3.64 15.42
N PRO A 164 -9.45 -3.92 14.84
CA PRO A 164 -8.46 -4.77 15.49
C PRO A 164 -7.67 -4.01 16.55
N VAL A 165 -7.23 -4.74 17.57
CA VAL A 165 -6.30 -4.28 18.60
C VAL A 165 -4.98 -5.03 18.42
N TRP A 166 -3.89 -4.29 18.35
CA TRP A 166 -2.54 -4.82 18.20
C TRP A 166 -1.71 -4.54 19.45
N GLN A 167 -0.78 -5.40 19.73
CA GLN A 167 0.26 -5.15 20.72
C GLN A 167 1.57 -4.84 19.98
N GLY A 168 2.02 -3.58 20.06
CA GLY A 168 3.35 -3.17 19.61
C GLY A 168 4.37 -3.45 20.70
N LYS A 169 5.53 -3.97 20.30
CA LYS A 169 6.73 -4.14 21.15
C LYS A 169 7.96 -4.07 20.25
N GLU A 170 8.94 -3.26 20.63
CA GLU A 170 10.30 -3.28 20.06
C GLU A 170 11.08 -4.54 20.41
#